data_a51ef241b6706db63b3c223249f87a80
#
_entry.id   a51ef241b6706db63b3c223249f87a80
#
_cell.length_a   1.000
_cell.length_b   1.000
_cell.length_c   1.000
_cell.angle_alpha   90.00
_cell.angle_beta   90.00
_cell.angle_gamma   90.00
#
_symmetry.space_group_name_H-M   'P 1'
#
loop_
_entity.id
_entity.type
_entity.pdbx_description
1 polymer ?
#
loop_
_entity_poly.entity_id
_entity_poly.type
_entity_poly.pdbx_seq_one_letter_code
_entity_poly.pdbx_strand_id
1 'polypeptide(L)'
;MSEITSGTTYPSLGYRFVEGLQNVAVVLSGVSNTGEVKQNIDIFNERPLSAYEKETILKAAKVLARDIMVPCTACDYCSECPQKIKISKIFATYNEAAASGFNRPWMPLSKDYKVFEKNAKDCRKCGLCEAHCPQNIKIIEQLKKIDDKYAELEEKGK
;
A
#
# COMPACT_ATOMS: atom_id res chain seq x y z
N MET A 1 -9.10 -17.39 -8.47
CA MET A 1 -9.63 -16.04 -8.79
C MET A 1 -10.44 -16.00 -10.09
N SER A 2 -10.12 -16.79 -11.11
CA SER A 2 -10.87 -16.82 -12.38
C SER A 2 -12.36 -17.13 -12.24
N GLU A 3 -12.77 -17.94 -11.27
CA GLU A 3 -14.17 -18.31 -11.04
C GLU A 3 -15.04 -17.18 -10.47
N ILE A 4 -14.44 -16.21 -9.76
CA ILE A 4 -15.16 -15.07 -9.16
C ILE A 4 -15.23 -13.88 -10.13
N THR A 5 -14.27 -13.77 -11.05
CA THR A 5 -14.17 -12.64 -11.98
C THR A 5 -14.91 -12.85 -13.28
N SER A 6 -15.58 -14.00 -13.50
CA SER A 6 -16.40 -14.25 -14.67
C SER A 6 -17.58 -13.27 -14.70
N GLY A 7 -17.43 -12.17 -15.45
CA GLY A 7 -18.43 -11.12 -15.59
C GLY A 7 -18.47 -10.05 -14.49
N THR A 8 -17.58 -10.09 -13.49
CA THR A 8 -17.53 -9.12 -12.39
C THR A 8 -16.24 -8.29 -12.46
N THR A 9 -16.34 -6.98 -12.29
CA THR A 9 -15.17 -6.07 -12.30
C THR A 9 -14.51 -5.99 -10.91
N TYR A 10 -13.23 -5.64 -10.85
CA TYR A 10 -12.55 -5.43 -9.56
C TYR A 10 -13.20 -4.34 -8.70
N PRO A 11 -13.66 -3.18 -9.26
CA PRO A 11 -14.43 -2.20 -8.50
C PRO A 11 -15.70 -2.80 -7.89
N SER A 12 -16.47 -3.62 -8.64
CA SER A 12 -17.67 -4.30 -8.12
C SER A 12 -17.35 -5.15 -6.90
N LEU A 13 -16.30 -5.98 -6.97
CA LEU A 13 -15.88 -6.80 -5.83
C LEU A 13 -15.51 -5.96 -4.61
N GLY A 14 -14.77 -4.86 -4.81
CA GLY A 14 -14.32 -3.96 -3.73
C GLY A 14 -15.50 -3.27 -3.05
N TYR A 15 -16.37 -2.60 -3.81
CA TYR A 15 -17.52 -1.87 -3.25
C TYR A 15 -18.50 -2.80 -2.54
N ARG A 16 -18.87 -3.92 -3.14
CA ARG A 16 -19.78 -4.89 -2.55
C ARG A 16 -19.19 -5.59 -1.32
N PHE A 17 -17.84 -5.71 -1.25
CA PHE A 17 -17.17 -6.19 -0.05
C PHE A 17 -17.33 -5.20 1.11
N VAL A 18 -17.05 -3.91 0.87
CA VAL A 18 -17.12 -2.86 1.90
C VAL A 18 -18.56 -2.61 2.34
N GLU A 19 -19.51 -2.54 1.39
CA GLU A 19 -20.95 -2.39 1.67
C GLU A 19 -21.48 -3.53 2.56
N GLY A 20 -20.97 -4.73 2.36
CA GLY A 20 -21.38 -5.91 3.14
C GLY A 20 -20.83 -5.98 4.56
N LEU A 21 -20.10 -4.96 5.05
CA LEU A 21 -19.59 -4.89 6.42
C LEU A 21 -20.64 -4.29 7.35
N GLN A 22 -20.89 -4.91 8.50
CA GLN A 22 -21.97 -4.53 9.43
C GLN A 22 -21.90 -3.09 9.95
N ASN A 23 -20.69 -2.51 10.05
CA ASN A 23 -20.48 -1.18 10.64
C ASN A 23 -20.25 -0.09 9.58
N VAL A 24 -20.50 -0.37 8.30
CA VAL A 24 -20.40 0.59 7.22
C VAL A 24 -21.78 1.10 6.85
N ALA A 25 -22.05 2.36 7.14
CA ALA A 25 -23.31 3.02 6.81
C ALA A 25 -23.28 3.71 5.44
N VAL A 26 -22.11 4.16 5.01
CA VAL A 26 -21.92 4.90 3.76
C VAL A 26 -20.57 4.51 3.14
N VAL A 27 -20.55 4.30 1.83
CA VAL A 27 -19.33 4.10 1.07
C VAL A 27 -19.06 5.34 0.21
N LEU A 28 -17.92 5.99 0.43
CA LEU A 28 -17.49 7.13 -0.38
C LEU A 28 -16.67 6.65 -1.58
N SER A 29 -17.01 7.18 -2.74
CA SER A 29 -16.29 6.89 -3.99
C SER A 29 -15.77 8.18 -4.61
N GLY A 30 -14.48 8.20 -4.94
CA GLY A 30 -13.89 9.24 -5.77
C GLY A 30 -14.20 8.97 -7.24
N VAL A 31 -14.93 9.88 -7.90
CA VAL A 31 -15.31 9.77 -9.31
C VAL A 31 -14.84 11.00 -10.08
N SER A 32 -14.40 10.78 -11.31
CA SER A 32 -13.87 11.81 -12.19
C SER A 32 -14.80 12.15 -13.37
N ASN A 33 -15.76 11.28 -13.65
CA ASN A 33 -16.69 11.45 -14.78
C ASN A 33 -18.03 10.74 -14.53
N THR A 34 -19.03 11.09 -15.35
CA THR A 34 -20.39 10.54 -15.23
C THR A 34 -20.49 9.05 -15.54
N GLY A 35 -19.56 8.50 -16.31
CA GLY A 35 -19.51 7.05 -16.59
C GLY A 35 -19.22 6.26 -15.31
N GLU A 36 -18.27 6.72 -14.50
CA GLU A 36 -17.93 6.12 -13.20
C GLU A 36 -19.10 6.21 -12.21
N VAL A 37 -19.86 7.33 -12.23
CA VAL A 37 -21.08 7.45 -11.41
C VAL A 37 -22.09 6.37 -11.79
N LYS A 38 -22.37 6.21 -13.10
CA LYS A 38 -23.29 5.17 -13.58
C LYS A 38 -22.82 3.77 -13.18
N GLN A 39 -21.53 3.48 -13.40
CA GLN A 39 -20.95 2.19 -13.02
C GLN A 39 -21.11 1.92 -11.52
N ASN A 40 -20.89 2.91 -10.67
CA ASN A 40 -21.06 2.75 -9.24
C ASN A 40 -22.54 2.47 -8.87
N ILE A 41 -23.50 3.17 -9.50
CA ILE A 41 -24.92 2.90 -9.30
C ILE A 41 -25.27 1.45 -9.69
N ASP A 42 -24.76 0.98 -10.82
CA ASP A 42 -24.99 -0.39 -11.27
C ASP A 42 -24.40 -1.40 -10.28
N ILE A 43 -23.19 -1.15 -9.78
CA ILE A 43 -22.53 -2.00 -8.77
C ILE A 43 -23.34 -2.11 -7.47
N PHE A 44 -23.86 -1.00 -6.95
CA PHE A 44 -24.65 -0.99 -5.72
C PHE A 44 -26.06 -1.62 -5.90
N ASN A 45 -26.50 -1.81 -7.14
CA ASN A 45 -27.72 -2.57 -7.45
C ASN A 45 -27.46 -4.08 -7.67
N GLU A 46 -26.19 -4.53 -7.67
CA GLU A 46 -25.85 -5.94 -7.75
C GLU A 46 -26.22 -6.69 -6.46
N ARG A 47 -26.35 -8.01 -6.54
CA ARG A 47 -26.54 -8.84 -5.35
C ARG A 47 -25.38 -8.69 -4.35
N PRO A 48 -25.61 -8.81 -3.04
CA PRO A 48 -24.55 -8.89 -2.06
C PRO A 48 -23.58 -10.05 -2.35
N LEU A 49 -22.31 -9.89 -1.94
CA LEU A 49 -21.34 -10.99 -2.04
C LEU A 49 -21.74 -12.17 -1.17
N SER A 50 -21.67 -13.35 -1.71
CA SER A 50 -21.82 -14.60 -0.96
C SER A 50 -20.68 -14.78 0.05
N ALA A 51 -20.88 -15.67 1.03
CA ALA A 51 -19.83 -16.03 1.99
C ALA A 51 -18.56 -16.56 1.31
N TYR A 52 -18.72 -17.36 0.27
CA TYR A 52 -17.61 -17.90 -0.53
C TYR A 52 -16.82 -16.79 -1.24
N GLU A 53 -17.51 -15.83 -1.87
CA GLU A 53 -16.87 -14.70 -2.55
C GLU A 53 -16.09 -13.83 -1.54
N LYS A 54 -16.69 -13.53 -0.38
CA LYS A 54 -16.02 -12.78 0.70
C LYS A 54 -14.77 -13.50 1.20
N GLU A 55 -14.86 -14.80 1.45
CA GLU A 55 -13.72 -15.60 1.89
C GLU A 55 -12.61 -15.63 0.85
N THR A 56 -12.95 -15.75 -0.42
CA THR A 56 -11.97 -15.77 -1.52
C THR A 56 -11.28 -14.42 -1.70
N ILE A 57 -12.02 -13.30 -1.57
CA ILE A 57 -11.43 -11.95 -1.56
C ILE A 57 -10.43 -11.81 -0.40
N LEU A 58 -10.79 -12.26 0.80
CA LEU A 58 -9.91 -12.21 1.97
C LEU A 58 -8.65 -13.07 1.80
N LYS A 59 -8.78 -14.25 1.20
CA LYS A 59 -7.63 -15.11 0.86
C LYS A 59 -6.70 -14.41 -0.14
N ALA A 60 -7.27 -13.81 -1.21
CA ALA A 60 -6.49 -13.05 -2.18
C ALA A 60 -5.79 -11.85 -1.54
N ALA A 61 -6.48 -11.09 -0.69
CA ALA A 61 -5.90 -9.96 0.04
C ALA A 61 -4.73 -10.39 0.92
N LYS A 62 -4.84 -11.54 1.62
CA LYS A 62 -3.73 -12.09 2.43
C LYS A 62 -2.51 -12.44 1.57
N VAL A 63 -2.72 -13.00 0.38
CA VAL A 63 -1.61 -13.32 -0.53
C VAL A 63 -0.93 -12.04 -1.02
N LEU A 64 -1.71 -11.03 -1.43
CA LEU A 64 -1.18 -9.74 -1.87
C LEU A 64 -0.46 -8.97 -0.74
N ALA A 65 -0.98 -9.08 0.49
CA ALA A 65 -0.40 -8.39 1.64
C ALA A 65 0.87 -9.08 2.20
N ARG A 66 1.14 -10.33 1.80
CA ARG A 66 2.27 -11.11 2.33
C ARG A 66 3.61 -10.41 2.16
N ASP A 67 3.81 -9.75 1.04
CA ASP A 67 5.07 -9.13 0.65
C ASP A 67 5.09 -7.61 0.95
N ILE A 68 4.02 -7.08 1.60
CA ILE A 68 3.96 -5.69 2.05
C ILE A 68 4.65 -5.59 3.41
N MET A 69 5.89 -5.11 3.41
CA MET A 69 6.70 -4.95 4.63
C MET A 69 6.25 -3.75 5.47
N VAL A 70 5.83 -2.68 4.81
CA VAL A 70 5.30 -1.46 5.45
C VAL A 70 3.90 -1.20 4.94
N PRO A 71 2.84 -1.22 5.76
CA PRO A 71 1.44 -1.06 5.32
C PRO A 71 1.09 0.41 5.01
N CYS A 72 1.90 1.04 4.16
CA CYS A 72 1.71 2.42 3.73
C CYS A 72 0.73 2.50 2.56
N THR A 73 -0.28 3.37 2.68
CA THR A 73 -1.30 3.61 1.65
C THR A 73 -0.94 4.76 0.71
N ALA A 74 0.26 5.31 0.81
CA ALA A 74 0.75 6.43 0.01
C ALA A 74 -0.15 7.69 0.05
N CYS A 75 -0.82 7.94 1.18
CA CYS A 75 -1.70 9.11 1.36
C CYS A 75 -0.94 10.44 1.48
N ASP A 76 0.37 10.40 1.66
CA ASP A 76 1.31 11.54 1.72
C ASP A 76 1.09 12.54 2.88
N TYR A 77 0.29 12.22 3.91
CA TYR A 77 0.14 13.11 5.07
C TYR A 77 1.43 13.31 5.88
N CYS A 78 2.45 12.49 5.62
CA CYS A 78 3.80 12.65 6.17
C CYS A 78 4.74 13.53 5.29
N SER A 79 4.24 14.14 4.21
CA SER A 79 5.05 14.95 3.26
C SER A 79 5.64 16.20 3.87
N GLU A 80 5.06 16.73 4.96
CA GLU A 80 5.57 17.90 5.70
C GLU A 80 6.78 17.60 6.57
N CYS A 81 7.61 16.63 6.21
CA CYS A 81 8.82 16.29 6.93
C CYS A 81 9.82 17.48 6.93
N PRO A 82 10.25 17.99 8.10
CA PRO A 82 11.19 19.11 8.18
C PRO A 82 12.54 18.81 7.50
N GLN A 83 12.90 17.52 7.38
CA GLN A 83 14.10 17.08 6.68
C GLN A 83 13.85 16.78 5.20
N LYS A 84 12.63 17.01 4.70
CA LYS A 84 12.24 16.73 3.29
C LYS A 84 12.42 15.27 2.86
N ILE A 85 12.34 14.33 3.81
CA ILE A 85 12.39 12.91 3.52
C ILE A 85 11.09 12.51 2.79
N LYS A 86 11.22 11.88 1.63
CA LYS A 86 10.07 11.39 0.83
C LYS A 86 9.59 10.03 1.37
N ILE A 87 9.02 10.04 2.58
CA ILE A 87 8.72 8.86 3.39
C ILE A 87 7.86 7.84 2.63
N SER A 88 6.73 8.26 2.05
CA SER A 88 5.82 7.38 1.31
C SER A 88 6.50 6.71 0.11
N LYS A 89 7.36 7.45 -0.60
CA LYS A 89 8.12 6.92 -1.73
C LYS A 89 9.19 5.92 -1.29
N ILE A 90 9.88 6.18 -0.18
CA ILE A 90 10.83 5.23 0.40
C ILE A 90 10.12 3.93 0.78
N PHE A 91 8.94 4.00 1.40
CA PHE A 91 8.15 2.82 1.75
C PHE A 91 7.66 2.06 0.52
N ALA A 92 7.21 2.75 -0.52
CA ALA A 92 6.80 2.12 -1.78
C ALA A 92 7.98 1.38 -2.43
N THR A 93 9.14 2.03 -2.57
CA THR A 93 10.37 1.42 -3.11
C THR A 93 10.78 0.19 -2.30
N TYR A 94 10.70 0.26 -0.97
CA TYR A 94 11.04 -0.86 -0.09
C TYR A 94 10.08 -2.05 -0.26
N ASN A 95 8.77 -1.79 -0.29
CA ASN A 95 7.76 -2.83 -0.51
C ASN A 95 7.92 -3.49 -1.89
N GLU A 96 8.21 -2.71 -2.92
CA GLU A 96 8.48 -3.22 -4.27
C GLU A 96 9.75 -4.11 -4.31
N ALA A 97 10.80 -3.71 -3.59
CA ALA A 97 12.01 -4.51 -3.44
C ALA A 97 11.72 -5.81 -2.67
N ALA A 98 10.93 -5.75 -1.61
CA ALA A 98 10.53 -6.92 -0.81
C ALA A 98 9.71 -7.91 -1.64
N ALA A 99 8.76 -7.44 -2.46
CA ALA A 99 7.95 -8.28 -3.34
C ALA A 99 8.79 -9.06 -4.36
N SER A 100 9.99 -8.56 -4.74
CA SER A 100 10.97 -9.26 -5.57
C SER A 100 11.97 -10.09 -4.76
N GLY A 101 11.75 -10.27 -3.45
CA GLY A 101 12.66 -10.98 -2.56
C GLY A 101 14.01 -10.29 -2.40
N PHE A 102 14.06 -8.97 -2.61
CA PHE A 102 15.31 -8.19 -2.66
C PHE A 102 16.33 -8.70 -3.69
N ASN A 103 15.85 -9.35 -4.74
CA ASN A 103 16.68 -9.94 -5.79
C ASN A 103 16.24 -9.43 -7.17
N ARG A 104 16.86 -8.35 -7.62
CA ARG A 104 16.67 -7.79 -8.97
C ARG A 104 17.99 -7.89 -9.75
N PRO A 105 18.13 -8.85 -10.69
CA PRO A 105 19.39 -9.06 -11.41
C PRO A 105 19.80 -7.89 -12.30
N TRP A 106 18.84 -7.03 -12.72
CA TRP A 106 19.11 -5.91 -13.64
C TRP A 106 19.40 -4.58 -12.93
N MET A 107 19.13 -4.45 -11.62
CA MET A 107 19.41 -3.23 -10.87
C MET A 107 19.75 -3.54 -9.41
N PRO A 108 20.95 -3.15 -8.95
CA PRO A 108 21.29 -3.27 -7.53
C PRO A 108 20.29 -2.47 -6.68
N LEU A 109 19.62 -3.12 -5.76
CA LEU A 109 18.60 -2.54 -4.87
C LEU A 109 19.11 -1.35 -4.05
N SER A 110 20.41 -1.36 -3.73
CA SER A 110 21.06 -0.24 -3.08
C SER A 110 21.00 1.06 -3.89
N LYS A 111 20.92 0.98 -5.22
CA LYS A 111 20.80 2.16 -6.09
C LYS A 111 19.42 2.80 -5.98
N ASP A 112 18.35 2.01 -5.83
CA ASP A 112 16.98 2.53 -5.70
C ASP A 112 16.82 3.41 -4.46
N TYR A 113 17.48 3.04 -3.36
CA TYR A 113 17.43 3.82 -2.12
C TYR A 113 18.35 5.06 -2.19
N LYS A 114 19.48 4.98 -2.89
CA LYS A 114 20.42 6.10 -3.09
C LYS A 114 19.87 7.21 -3.98
N VAL A 115 18.83 6.96 -4.76
CA VAL A 115 18.14 7.98 -5.53
C VAL A 115 17.51 9.05 -4.62
N PHE A 116 17.18 8.69 -3.37
CA PHE A 116 16.64 9.65 -2.43
C PHE A 116 17.75 10.54 -1.88
N GLU A 117 17.71 11.83 -2.24
CA GLU A 117 18.65 12.85 -1.72
C GLU A 117 18.60 12.91 -0.18
N LYS A 118 17.38 12.74 0.39
CA LYS A 118 17.13 12.65 1.81
C LYS A 118 16.49 11.30 2.15
N ASN A 119 17.08 10.60 3.09
CA ASN A 119 16.66 9.25 3.47
C ASN A 119 16.59 9.06 5.00
N ALA A 120 16.55 7.82 5.48
CA ALA A 120 16.40 7.51 6.90
C ALA A 120 17.52 8.10 7.78
N LYS A 121 18.75 8.25 7.25
CA LYS A 121 19.89 8.83 7.99
C LYS A 121 19.67 10.30 8.35
N ASP A 122 18.87 11.02 7.54
CA ASP A 122 18.53 12.42 7.80
C ASP A 122 17.41 12.58 8.84
N CYS A 123 16.80 11.47 9.31
CA CYS A 123 15.66 11.51 10.21
C CYS A 123 16.05 12.02 11.61
N ARG A 124 15.46 13.16 12.03
CA ARG A 124 15.65 13.76 13.37
C ARG A 124 14.71 13.16 14.43
N LYS A 125 13.93 12.16 14.12
CA LYS A 125 13.02 11.46 15.04
C LYS A 125 12.02 12.41 15.74
N CYS A 126 11.56 13.46 15.05
CA CYS A 126 10.68 14.47 15.64
C CYS A 126 9.23 14.00 15.85
N GLY A 127 8.81 12.87 15.26
CA GLY A 127 7.48 12.27 15.43
C GLY A 127 6.35 12.91 14.60
N LEU A 128 6.57 14.04 13.93
CA LEU A 128 5.51 14.75 13.20
C LEU A 128 4.81 13.86 12.15
N CYS A 129 5.59 13.09 11.39
CA CYS A 129 5.05 12.16 10.39
C CYS A 129 4.20 11.05 10.99
N GLU A 130 4.52 10.57 12.19
CA GLU A 130 3.75 9.53 12.90
C GLU A 130 2.44 10.11 13.44
N ALA A 131 2.46 11.35 13.94
CA ALA A 131 1.26 12.04 14.41
C ALA A 131 0.21 12.25 13.30
N HIS A 132 0.66 12.45 12.05
CA HIS A 132 -0.21 12.64 10.89
C HIS A 132 -0.56 11.33 10.16
N CYS A 133 0.01 10.19 10.56
CA CYS A 133 -0.20 8.93 9.84
C CYS A 133 -1.54 8.28 10.19
N PRO A 134 -2.53 8.22 9.26
CA PRO A 134 -3.82 7.59 9.54
C PRO A 134 -3.72 6.07 9.69
N GLN A 135 -2.61 5.47 9.25
CA GLN A 135 -2.34 4.04 9.41
C GLN A 135 -1.59 3.72 10.72
N ASN A 136 -1.29 4.73 11.55
CA ASN A 136 -0.53 4.58 12.80
C ASN A 136 0.82 3.84 12.62
N ILE A 137 1.46 4.01 11.46
CA ILE A 137 2.76 3.40 11.17
C ILE A 137 3.83 4.02 12.06
N LYS A 138 4.65 3.19 12.69
CA LYS A 138 5.86 3.62 13.41
C LYS A 138 6.95 4.00 12.40
N ILE A 139 6.77 5.17 11.78
CA ILE A 139 7.54 5.62 10.61
C ILE A 139 9.03 5.68 10.91
N ILE A 140 9.40 6.20 12.08
CA ILE A 140 10.81 6.35 12.51
C ILE A 140 11.48 4.98 12.60
N GLU A 141 10.79 4.00 13.18
CA GLU A 141 11.28 2.63 13.30
C GLU A 141 11.39 1.95 11.93
N GLN A 142 10.39 2.13 11.07
CA GLN A 142 10.40 1.55 9.73
C GLN A 142 11.51 2.16 8.86
N LEU A 143 11.72 3.47 8.91
CA LEU A 143 12.82 4.11 8.21
C LEU A 143 14.18 3.54 8.64
N LYS A 144 14.35 3.33 9.95
CA LYS A 144 15.59 2.72 10.47
C LYS A 144 15.78 1.28 9.94
N LYS A 145 14.74 0.45 10.00
CA LYS A 145 14.80 -0.92 9.47
C LYS A 145 15.15 -0.96 7.98
N ILE A 146 14.62 -0.02 7.21
CA ILE A 146 14.90 0.13 5.78
C ILE A 146 16.36 0.48 5.56
N ASP A 147 16.89 1.46 6.30
CA ASP A 147 18.30 1.85 6.19
C ASP A 147 19.24 0.70 6.54
N ASP A 148 18.97 0.00 7.65
CA ASP A 148 19.73 -1.16 8.09
C ASP A 148 19.70 -2.27 6.99
N LYS A 149 18.53 -2.50 6.36
CA LYS A 149 18.40 -3.51 5.29
C LYS A 149 19.18 -3.15 4.03
N TYR A 150 19.14 -1.89 3.61
CA TYR A 150 19.92 -1.45 2.44
C TYR A 150 21.42 -1.46 2.72
N ALA A 151 21.86 -1.18 3.94
CA ALA A 151 23.27 -1.33 4.33
C ALA A 151 23.72 -2.81 4.24
N GLU A 152 22.91 -3.75 4.74
CA GLU A 152 23.17 -5.20 4.61
C GLU A 152 23.30 -5.64 3.14
N LEU A 153 22.40 -5.14 2.27
CA LEU A 153 22.42 -5.47 0.84
C LEU A 153 23.65 -4.90 0.12
N GLU A 154 24.16 -3.75 0.52
CA GLU A 154 25.40 -3.18 -0.01
C GLU A 154 26.63 -4.02 0.36
N GLU A 155 26.66 -4.53 1.58
CA GLU A 155 27.78 -5.40 2.03
C GLU A 155 27.80 -6.73 1.28
N LYS A 156 26.64 -7.31 1.00
CA LYS A 156 26.50 -8.56 0.25
C LYS A 156 26.72 -8.43 -1.27
N GLY A 157 26.60 -7.23 -1.81
CA GLY A 157 26.80 -6.93 -3.24
C GLY A 157 28.22 -6.54 -3.62
N LYS A 158 29.14 -6.54 -2.65
CA LYS A 158 30.60 -6.36 -2.84
C LYS A 158 31.29 -7.70 -2.90
#